data_7ee976e224a3ca3e0ab72b3dd24afd13
#
_entry.id   7ee976e224a3ca3e0ab72b3dd24afd13
#
_cell.length_a   1.000
_cell.length_b   1.000
_cell.length_c   1.000
_cell.angle_alpha   90.00
_cell.angle_beta   90.00
_cell.angle_gamma   90.00
#
_symmetry.space_group_name_H-M   'P 1'
#
loop_
_entity.id
_entity.type
_entity.pdbx_description
1 polymer ?
#
loop_
_entity_poly.entity_id
_entity_poly.type
_entity_poly.pdbx_seq_one_letter_code
_entity_poly.pdbx_strand_id
1 'polypeptide(L)'
;MVSAFLHPFAKPTRTDFRSIVSGRGSIVTDSEGREYIDAMASLWYCAVGHGRREIADSLANQASTLAGYSTFDPFTNEVVEELAERLVAISPMADARVFFCSSGSEAVDTAMKLARLAHVQAGHPERTVIISRQRGYHGTAYGGTSVQGIPPNREGYGPLVGDVVQVPADDIEALATAMSHHGDTIAAVLVEPVQGAGGVFPPTEGYLEGVRRLCDQHGAFLIYDEVISGFGRLGHWFAAHRFGVRPDLVTFAKAVTSGYVPLGGVFVGPSVRSALEADPSFFLRTGFTYSGHPLACRAALANIDIIEREGLVERAHHIGRRLSAGLHSLAADDLVAEVRGDGAVWAVAQKPGVDPMAIRDRMLDMGVITRAVGADTNTFCPPLVITDAELDRVVDALTQAITTA
;
A
#
# COMPACT_ATOMS: atom_id res chain seq x y z
N MET A 1 31.17 10.88 10.62
CA MET A 1 30.49 10.42 11.86
C MET A 1 29.37 9.48 11.47
N VAL A 2 29.17 8.41 12.22
CA VAL A 2 27.99 7.56 12.02
C VAL A 2 26.74 8.36 12.36
N SER A 3 25.69 8.29 11.54
CA SER A 3 24.42 8.99 11.77
C SER A 3 23.79 8.52 13.09
N ALA A 4 23.25 9.44 13.88
CA ALA A 4 22.43 9.10 15.04
C ALA A 4 21.07 8.48 14.63
N PHE A 5 20.66 8.67 13.37
CA PHE A 5 19.45 8.07 12.79
C PHE A 5 19.78 6.70 12.19
N LEU A 6 19.16 5.65 12.73
CA LEU A 6 19.23 4.30 12.18
C LEU A 6 18.31 4.22 10.95
N HIS A 7 18.89 4.31 9.77
CA HIS A 7 18.13 4.32 8.52
C HIS A 7 17.46 2.97 8.24
N PRO A 8 16.13 2.94 7.95
CA PRO A 8 15.43 1.71 7.64
C PRO A 8 15.88 1.14 6.28
N PHE A 9 15.88 -0.19 6.17
CA PHE A 9 16.29 -0.91 4.95
C PHE A 9 17.65 -0.49 4.37
N ALA A 10 18.60 -0.18 5.24
CA ALA A 10 19.97 0.21 4.89
C ALA A 10 20.99 -0.56 5.74
N LYS A 11 22.23 -0.63 5.24
CA LYS A 11 23.34 -1.12 6.07
C LYS A 11 23.53 -0.18 7.26
N PRO A 12 23.55 -0.66 8.52
CA PRO A 12 23.67 0.21 9.69
C PRO A 12 24.94 1.08 9.68
N THR A 13 25.97 0.64 8.96
CA THR A 13 27.27 1.35 8.84
C THR A 13 27.32 2.33 7.67
N ARG A 14 26.27 2.43 6.86
CA ARG A 14 26.25 3.36 5.71
C ARG A 14 26.20 4.80 6.18
N THR A 15 27.00 5.67 5.57
CA THR A 15 27.12 7.10 5.91
C THR A 15 26.82 8.05 4.75
N ASP A 16 26.75 7.51 3.53
CA ASP A 16 26.54 8.26 2.29
C ASP A 16 25.07 8.23 1.87
N PHE A 17 24.27 9.13 2.43
CA PHE A 17 22.87 9.31 2.06
C PHE A 17 22.66 10.63 1.34
N ARG A 18 21.86 10.63 0.27
CA ARG A 18 21.39 11.86 -0.37
C ARG A 18 20.29 12.49 0.50
N SER A 19 20.48 13.74 0.91
CA SER A 19 19.53 14.48 1.74
C SER A 19 18.55 15.24 0.86
N ILE A 20 17.29 14.82 0.80
CA ILE A 20 16.23 15.54 0.09
C ILE A 20 15.71 16.66 1.00
N VAL A 21 15.72 17.89 0.50
CA VAL A 21 15.40 19.10 1.27
C VAL A 21 14.13 19.81 0.81
N SER A 22 13.67 19.56 -0.42
CA SER A 22 12.42 20.14 -0.94
C SER A 22 11.81 19.28 -2.03
N GLY A 23 10.54 19.57 -2.35
CA GLY A 23 9.85 18.93 -3.46
C GLY A 23 8.67 19.75 -3.97
N ARG A 24 8.38 19.63 -5.27
CA ARG A 24 7.24 20.27 -5.92
C ARG A 24 6.71 19.40 -7.06
N GLY A 25 5.42 19.06 -7.03
CA GLY A 25 4.84 18.15 -8.02
C GLY A 25 5.52 16.78 -7.97
N SER A 26 6.11 16.36 -9.07
CA SER A 26 6.89 15.10 -9.20
C SER A 26 8.40 15.29 -9.03
N ILE A 27 8.88 16.51 -8.76
CA ILE A 27 10.30 16.83 -8.61
C ILE A 27 10.67 16.96 -7.15
N VAL A 28 11.80 16.37 -6.76
CA VAL A 28 12.43 16.58 -5.45
C VAL A 28 13.85 17.11 -5.64
N THR A 29 14.34 17.90 -4.67
CA THR A 29 15.66 18.53 -4.70
C THR A 29 16.48 18.07 -3.51
N ASP A 30 17.75 17.71 -3.73
CA ASP A 30 18.68 17.35 -2.66
C ASP A 30 19.42 18.58 -2.08
N SER A 31 20.20 18.35 -1.01
CA SER A 31 20.97 19.40 -0.32
C SER A 31 22.09 20.01 -1.16
N GLU A 32 22.44 19.42 -2.29
CA GLU A 32 23.42 19.94 -3.26
C GLU A 32 22.73 20.73 -4.40
N GLY A 33 21.39 20.85 -4.35
CA GLY A 33 20.60 21.55 -5.36
C GLY A 33 20.31 20.75 -6.62
N ARG A 34 20.57 19.44 -6.63
CA ARG A 34 20.24 18.58 -7.76
C ARG A 34 18.76 18.19 -7.71
N GLU A 35 18.12 18.27 -8.86
CA GLU A 35 16.71 17.89 -9.03
C GLU A 35 16.57 16.47 -9.56
N TYR A 36 15.53 15.80 -9.07
CA TYR A 36 15.20 14.43 -9.46
C TYR A 36 13.71 14.32 -9.77
N ILE A 37 13.37 13.61 -10.85
CA ILE A 37 12.02 13.12 -11.10
C ILE A 37 11.76 11.98 -10.10
N ASP A 38 10.76 12.13 -9.24
CA ASP A 38 10.34 11.10 -8.31
C ASP A 38 9.42 10.09 -9.00
N ALA A 39 10.02 9.08 -9.66
CA ALA A 39 9.25 8.03 -10.31
C ALA A 39 8.77 6.93 -9.34
N MET A 40 8.82 7.21 -8.00
CA MET A 40 8.41 6.29 -6.94
C MET A 40 7.37 6.87 -5.97
N ALA A 41 6.89 8.10 -6.23
CA ALA A 41 6.00 8.82 -5.30
C ALA A 41 6.55 8.73 -3.85
N SER A 42 7.82 9.10 -3.68
CA SER A 42 8.64 8.89 -2.51
C SER A 42 8.81 7.39 -2.20
N LEU A 43 7.93 6.81 -1.40
CA LEU A 43 7.86 5.36 -1.17
C LEU A 43 6.40 4.88 -1.38
N TRP A 44 5.90 5.00 -2.62
CA TRP A 44 4.55 4.59 -3.06
C TRP A 44 3.41 5.42 -2.47
N TYR A 45 3.65 6.63 -1.91
CA TYR A 45 2.62 7.36 -1.16
C TYR A 45 2.27 8.75 -1.71
N CYS A 46 3.17 9.47 -2.34
CA CYS A 46 2.96 10.86 -2.76
C CYS A 46 2.08 10.93 -4.03
N ALA A 47 0.78 10.68 -3.92
CA ALA A 47 -0.13 10.66 -5.05
C ALA A 47 -0.38 12.05 -5.65
N VAL A 48 -0.67 13.07 -4.80
CA VAL A 48 -0.99 14.44 -5.25
C VAL A 48 0.24 15.31 -5.51
N GLY A 49 1.45 14.74 -5.37
CA GLY A 49 2.70 15.47 -5.55
C GLY A 49 3.18 16.20 -4.31
N HIS A 50 4.45 16.60 -4.38
CA HIS A 50 5.13 17.34 -3.31
C HIS A 50 4.73 18.82 -3.30
N GLY A 51 4.86 19.48 -2.13
CA GLY A 51 4.76 20.93 -1.98
C GLY A 51 3.36 21.51 -2.13
N ARG A 52 2.29 20.74 -1.84
CA ARG A 52 0.91 21.21 -1.87
C ARG A 52 0.62 22.18 -0.74
N ARG A 53 0.54 23.45 -1.08
CA ARG A 53 0.29 24.52 -0.11
C ARG A 53 -1.06 24.39 0.57
N GLU A 54 -2.09 23.99 -0.15
CA GLU A 54 -3.45 23.82 0.37
C GLU A 54 -3.51 22.75 1.49
N ILE A 55 -2.72 21.66 1.42
CA ILE A 55 -2.60 20.71 2.54
C ILE A 55 -1.85 21.36 3.71
N ALA A 56 -0.75 22.06 3.44
CA ALA A 56 0.03 22.72 4.49
C ALA A 56 -0.80 23.78 5.24
N ASP A 57 -1.56 24.60 4.53
CA ASP A 57 -2.43 25.64 5.10
C ASP A 57 -3.58 24.99 5.89
N SER A 58 -4.17 23.91 5.41
CA SER A 58 -5.20 23.14 6.11
C SER A 58 -4.68 22.53 7.42
N LEU A 59 -3.45 22.00 7.42
CA LEU A 59 -2.77 21.50 8.62
C LEU A 59 -2.49 22.63 9.63
N ALA A 60 -2.01 23.78 9.17
CA ALA A 60 -1.73 24.92 10.04
C ALA A 60 -3.00 25.42 10.74
N ASN A 61 -4.11 25.51 10.00
CA ASN A 61 -5.42 25.88 10.55
C ASN A 61 -5.92 24.85 11.59
N GLN A 62 -5.82 23.56 11.28
CA GLN A 62 -6.21 22.49 12.20
C GLN A 62 -5.35 22.50 13.47
N ALA A 63 -4.04 22.70 13.33
CA ALA A 63 -3.10 22.74 14.45
C ALA A 63 -3.43 23.88 15.44
N SER A 64 -3.91 25.02 14.93
CA SER A 64 -4.31 26.17 15.76
C SER A 64 -5.65 25.99 16.45
N THR A 65 -6.51 25.10 15.94
CA THR A 65 -7.85 24.84 16.50
C THR A 65 -7.83 23.66 17.48
N LEU A 66 -7.39 22.49 17.00
CA LEU A 66 -7.23 21.26 17.79
C LEU A 66 -6.12 20.43 17.17
N ALA A 67 -4.92 20.51 17.73
CA ALA A 67 -3.77 19.79 17.22
C ALA A 67 -3.89 18.28 17.43
N GLY A 68 -4.40 17.83 18.57
CA GLY A 68 -4.58 16.43 18.92
C GLY A 68 -5.48 16.25 20.14
N TYR A 69 -6.29 15.21 20.09
CA TYR A 69 -7.08 14.74 21.25
C TYR A 69 -7.41 13.26 21.06
N SER A 70 -7.62 12.54 22.19
CA SER A 70 -8.00 11.13 22.18
C SER A 70 -9.41 10.94 21.62
N THR A 71 -9.57 9.86 20.86
CA THR A 71 -10.89 9.35 20.42
C THR A 71 -11.36 8.13 21.23
N PHE A 72 -10.72 7.87 22.38
CA PHE A 72 -11.21 6.83 23.28
C PHE A 72 -12.44 7.30 24.03
N ASP A 73 -13.35 6.35 24.31
CA ASP A 73 -14.59 6.61 25.03
C ASP A 73 -14.36 7.52 26.26
N PRO A 74 -15.15 8.60 26.43
CA PRO A 74 -16.35 8.99 25.67
C PRO A 74 -16.08 10.05 24.59
N PHE A 75 -14.87 10.21 24.07
CA PHE A 75 -14.46 11.31 23.21
C PHE A 75 -14.41 10.93 21.73
N THR A 76 -14.69 11.91 20.90
CA THR A 76 -14.44 11.93 19.45
C THR A 76 -14.03 13.35 19.03
N ASN A 77 -13.81 13.59 17.74
CA ASN A 77 -13.66 14.92 17.16
C ASN A 77 -14.36 15.00 15.80
N GLU A 78 -14.86 16.19 15.44
CA GLU A 78 -15.62 16.38 14.20
C GLU A 78 -14.83 15.99 12.94
N VAL A 79 -13.51 16.21 12.93
CA VAL A 79 -12.67 15.96 11.76
C VAL A 79 -12.52 14.46 11.46
N VAL A 80 -12.45 13.61 12.49
CA VAL A 80 -12.40 12.17 12.30
C VAL A 80 -13.73 11.61 11.81
N GLU A 81 -14.85 12.14 12.29
CA GLU A 81 -16.19 11.74 11.84
C GLU A 81 -16.38 12.15 10.37
N GLU A 82 -16.07 13.40 10.00
CA GLU A 82 -16.07 13.88 8.61
C GLU A 82 -15.23 13.00 7.68
N LEU A 83 -14.00 12.66 8.11
CA LEU A 83 -13.13 11.78 7.31
C LEU A 83 -13.70 10.36 7.19
N ALA A 84 -14.25 9.81 8.28
CA ALA A 84 -14.83 8.47 8.25
C ALA A 84 -15.99 8.39 7.24
N GLU A 85 -16.91 9.36 7.26
CA GLU A 85 -18.00 9.47 6.29
C GLU A 85 -17.47 9.60 4.85
N ARG A 86 -16.48 10.45 4.64
CA ARG A 86 -15.87 10.69 3.33
C ARG A 86 -15.19 9.44 2.77
N LEU A 87 -14.46 8.71 3.62
CA LEU A 87 -13.80 7.45 3.25
C LEU A 87 -14.83 6.35 2.94
N VAL A 88 -15.89 6.22 3.74
CA VAL A 88 -16.95 5.23 3.47
C VAL A 88 -17.62 5.51 2.12
N ALA A 89 -17.85 6.77 1.77
CA ALA A 89 -18.47 7.15 0.50
C ALA A 89 -17.65 6.72 -0.74
N ILE A 90 -16.34 6.65 -0.63
CA ILE A 90 -15.44 6.20 -1.71
C ILE A 90 -14.97 4.76 -1.55
N SER A 91 -15.35 4.07 -0.47
CA SER A 91 -14.92 2.70 -0.18
C SER A 91 -15.59 1.68 -1.12
N PRO A 92 -15.00 0.49 -1.32
CA PRO A 92 -15.63 -0.58 -2.10
C PRO A 92 -16.74 -1.31 -1.32
N MET A 93 -17.06 -0.87 -0.12
CA MET A 93 -18.02 -1.54 0.77
C MET A 93 -19.05 -0.55 1.30
N ALA A 94 -20.29 -0.68 0.86
CA ALA A 94 -21.39 0.08 1.46
C ALA A 94 -21.52 -0.29 2.95
N ASP A 95 -21.89 0.67 3.77
CA ASP A 95 -22.10 0.51 5.22
C ASP A 95 -20.86 0.02 6.01
N ALA A 96 -19.64 0.22 5.48
CA ALA A 96 -18.43 -0.02 6.24
C ALA A 96 -18.28 0.95 7.42
N ARG A 97 -17.49 0.56 8.42
CA ARG A 97 -16.90 1.50 9.39
C ARG A 97 -15.41 1.62 9.17
N VAL A 98 -14.83 2.70 9.64
CA VAL A 98 -13.39 2.95 9.53
C VAL A 98 -12.73 2.82 10.90
N PHE A 99 -11.72 1.98 11.01
CA PHE A 99 -10.83 1.95 12.15
C PHE A 99 -9.52 2.66 11.77
N PHE A 100 -9.18 3.74 12.46
CA PHE A 100 -7.99 4.54 12.16
C PHE A 100 -6.76 4.08 12.95
N CYS A 101 -5.60 4.12 12.28
CA CYS A 101 -4.27 3.90 12.82
C CYS A 101 -3.27 4.85 12.15
N SER A 102 -1.96 4.71 12.42
CA SER A 102 -0.96 5.64 11.93
C SER A 102 -0.14 5.10 10.76
N SER A 103 -0.31 3.84 10.38
CA SER A 103 0.50 3.18 9.34
C SER A 103 -0.19 2.00 8.70
N GLY A 104 0.32 1.57 7.53
CA GLY A 104 -0.11 0.32 6.89
C GLY A 104 0.22 -0.93 7.72
N SER A 105 1.34 -0.92 8.45
CA SER A 105 1.70 -2.04 9.35
C SER A 105 0.68 -2.21 10.47
N GLU A 106 0.26 -1.11 11.10
CA GLU A 106 -0.80 -1.14 12.11
C GLU A 106 -2.15 -1.52 11.51
N ALA A 107 -2.44 -1.07 10.28
CA ALA A 107 -3.67 -1.42 9.59
C ALA A 107 -3.78 -2.94 9.33
N VAL A 108 -2.70 -3.57 8.85
CA VAL A 108 -2.66 -5.02 8.61
C VAL A 108 -2.82 -5.80 9.92
N ASP A 109 -2.05 -5.47 10.96
CA ASP A 109 -2.17 -6.11 12.27
C ASP A 109 -3.60 -5.97 12.82
N THR A 110 -4.21 -4.79 12.65
CA THR A 110 -5.59 -4.51 13.07
C THR A 110 -6.59 -5.35 12.28
N ALA A 111 -6.45 -5.43 10.96
CA ALA A 111 -7.37 -6.20 10.11
C ALA A 111 -7.37 -7.69 10.50
N MET A 112 -6.18 -8.28 10.72
CA MET A 112 -6.07 -9.67 11.19
C MET A 112 -6.67 -9.87 12.58
N LYS A 113 -6.43 -8.94 13.50
CA LYS A 113 -7.03 -8.97 14.86
C LYS A 113 -8.55 -8.88 14.80
N LEU A 114 -9.10 -7.97 13.98
CA LEU A 114 -10.55 -7.81 13.84
C LEU A 114 -11.19 -9.03 13.18
N ALA A 115 -10.54 -9.65 12.21
CA ALA A 115 -11.02 -10.90 11.60
C ALA A 115 -11.12 -12.03 12.63
N ARG A 116 -10.07 -12.28 13.40
CA ARG A 116 -10.10 -13.28 14.50
C ARG A 116 -11.15 -12.93 15.54
N LEU A 117 -11.21 -11.67 15.97
CA LEU A 117 -12.16 -11.21 16.98
C LEU A 117 -13.61 -11.37 16.53
N ALA A 118 -13.93 -11.06 15.26
CA ALA A 118 -15.27 -11.25 14.70
C ALA A 118 -15.70 -12.73 14.75
N HIS A 119 -14.80 -13.65 14.43
CA HIS A 119 -15.08 -15.07 14.58
C HIS A 119 -15.33 -15.48 16.04
N VAL A 120 -14.55 -14.97 16.99
CA VAL A 120 -14.80 -15.21 18.42
C VAL A 120 -16.18 -14.71 18.83
N GLN A 121 -16.56 -13.50 18.40
CA GLN A 121 -17.88 -12.92 18.69
C GLN A 121 -19.02 -13.71 18.01
N ALA A 122 -18.75 -14.35 16.88
CA ALA A 122 -19.68 -15.25 16.20
C ALA A 122 -19.73 -16.67 16.80
N GLY A 123 -18.96 -16.97 17.84
CA GLY A 123 -18.93 -18.28 18.50
C GLY A 123 -17.94 -19.28 17.90
N HIS A 124 -16.99 -18.82 17.09
CA HIS A 124 -15.97 -19.62 16.40
C HIS A 124 -14.53 -19.26 16.82
N PRO A 125 -14.15 -19.43 18.12
CA PRO A 125 -12.83 -19.07 18.62
C PRO A 125 -11.69 -19.91 18.02
N GLU A 126 -11.99 -21.05 17.41
CA GLU A 126 -11.05 -21.92 16.71
C GLU A 126 -10.53 -21.31 15.39
N ARG A 127 -11.22 -20.30 14.81
CA ARG A 127 -10.83 -19.64 13.57
C ARG A 127 -9.71 -18.63 13.80
N THR A 128 -8.46 -19.12 13.73
CA THR A 128 -7.26 -18.33 14.01
C THR A 128 -6.29 -18.24 12.83
N VAL A 129 -6.40 -19.15 11.85
CA VAL A 129 -5.46 -19.26 10.74
C VAL A 129 -5.65 -18.11 9.76
N ILE A 130 -4.54 -17.40 9.45
CA ILE A 130 -4.46 -16.41 8.38
C ILE A 130 -3.66 -17.01 7.22
N ILE A 131 -4.25 -17.05 6.04
CA ILE A 131 -3.58 -17.48 4.81
C ILE A 131 -3.11 -16.24 4.04
N SER A 132 -1.85 -16.21 3.62
CA SER A 132 -1.25 -15.16 2.81
C SER A 132 -0.48 -15.73 1.62
N ARG A 133 -0.01 -14.86 0.72
CA ARG A 133 0.69 -15.28 -0.50
C ARG A 133 2.19 -15.05 -0.42
N GLN A 134 2.97 -15.92 -1.06
CA GLN A 134 4.37 -15.64 -1.39
C GLN A 134 4.49 -14.33 -2.16
N ARG A 135 5.63 -13.66 -2.07
CA ARG A 135 5.92 -12.32 -2.61
C ARG A 135 5.12 -11.18 -1.96
N GLY A 136 4.10 -11.46 -1.13
CA GLY A 136 3.30 -10.44 -0.46
C GLY A 136 4.11 -9.61 0.53
N TYR A 137 3.86 -8.29 0.59
CA TYR A 137 4.43 -7.39 1.60
C TYR A 137 3.30 -6.76 2.43
N HIS A 138 3.33 -6.96 3.74
CA HIS A 138 2.25 -6.56 4.62
C HIS A 138 2.71 -5.72 5.84
N GLY A 139 3.81 -5.00 5.67
CA GLY A 139 4.35 -4.14 6.73
C GLY A 139 5.41 -4.80 7.60
N THR A 140 5.84 -4.10 8.64
CA THR A 140 6.99 -4.43 9.49
C THR A 140 6.64 -4.61 10.98
N ALA A 141 5.36 -4.51 11.38
CA ALA A 141 4.91 -4.97 12.68
C ALA A 141 4.93 -6.51 12.73
N TYR A 142 4.92 -7.11 13.91
CA TYR A 142 5.08 -8.58 14.03
C TYR A 142 4.01 -9.37 13.24
N GLY A 143 2.77 -8.92 13.24
CA GLY A 143 1.72 -9.53 12.44
C GLY A 143 2.00 -9.44 10.95
N GLY A 144 2.27 -8.24 10.44
CA GLY A 144 2.63 -8.02 9.04
C GLY A 144 3.88 -8.79 8.63
N THR A 145 4.93 -8.83 9.48
CA THR A 145 6.14 -9.63 9.25
C THR A 145 5.82 -11.13 9.20
N SER A 146 4.86 -11.60 10.00
CA SER A 146 4.48 -13.02 10.03
C SER A 146 3.81 -13.48 8.74
N VAL A 147 2.97 -12.61 8.16
CA VAL A 147 2.17 -12.93 6.97
C VAL A 147 2.84 -12.55 5.65
N GLN A 148 3.91 -11.74 5.65
CA GLN A 148 4.57 -11.36 4.40
C GLN A 148 5.34 -12.52 3.76
N GLY A 149 5.28 -12.60 2.43
CA GLY A 149 5.89 -13.66 1.62
C GLY A 149 7.26 -13.32 1.04
N ILE A 150 8.01 -12.39 1.68
CA ILE A 150 9.37 -12.00 1.29
C ILE A 150 10.34 -12.54 2.36
N PRO A 151 11.00 -13.68 2.14
CA PRO A 151 11.76 -14.38 3.17
C PRO A 151 12.81 -13.53 3.90
N PRO A 152 13.66 -12.73 3.21
CA PRO A 152 14.68 -11.92 3.90
C PRO A 152 14.10 -10.90 4.92
N ASN A 153 12.85 -10.48 4.76
CA ASN A 153 12.20 -9.55 5.69
C ASN A 153 11.70 -10.21 6.98
N ARG A 154 11.75 -11.54 7.04
CA ARG A 154 11.26 -12.35 8.17
C ARG A 154 12.38 -12.92 9.03
N GLU A 155 13.61 -12.85 8.54
CA GLU A 155 14.77 -13.47 9.18
C GLU A 155 15.27 -12.66 10.38
N GLY A 156 15.70 -13.36 11.42
CA GLY A 156 16.38 -12.78 12.57
C GLY A 156 15.46 -12.23 13.68
N TYR A 157 14.12 -12.24 13.51
CA TYR A 157 13.19 -11.67 14.50
C TYR A 157 12.66 -12.69 15.52
N GLY A 158 13.18 -13.92 15.55
CA GLY A 158 12.74 -14.97 16.46
C GLY A 158 11.36 -15.55 16.10
N PRO A 159 10.60 -16.08 17.06
CA PRO A 159 9.27 -16.59 16.79
C PRO A 159 8.32 -15.50 16.31
N LEU A 160 7.72 -15.72 15.14
CA LEU A 160 6.69 -14.86 14.60
C LEU A 160 5.30 -15.27 15.10
N VAL A 161 4.27 -14.48 14.76
CA VAL A 161 2.88 -14.81 15.12
C VAL A 161 2.49 -16.15 14.50
N GLY A 162 1.95 -17.04 15.30
CA GLY A 162 1.50 -18.37 14.88
C GLY A 162 0.21 -18.34 14.03
N ASP A 163 -0.19 -19.53 13.55
CA ASP A 163 -1.38 -19.73 12.73
C ASP A 163 -1.36 -18.89 11.44
N VAL A 164 -0.20 -18.90 10.78
CA VAL A 164 0.00 -18.26 9.46
C VAL A 164 0.42 -19.31 8.45
N VAL A 165 -0.28 -19.36 7.34
CA VAL A 165 -0.02 -20.26 6.21
C VAL A 165 0.29 -19.42 4.98
N GLN A 166 1.39 -19.74 4.29
CA GLN A 166 1.76 -19.09 3.03
C GLN A 166 1.52 -20.04 1.86
N VAL A 167 0.84 -19.54 0.84
CA VAL A 167 0.62 -20.27 -0.42
C VAL A 167 1.38 -19.62 -1.58
N PRO A 168 1.71 -20.36 -2.65
CA PRO A 168 2.23 -19.77 -3.87
C PRO A 168 1.36 -18.62 -4.35
N ALA A 169 1.99 -17.59 -4.91
CA ALA A 169 1.27 -16.46 -5.47
C ALA A 169 0.56 -16.88 -6.77
N ASP A 170 -0.66 -16.37 -6.95
CA ASP A 170 -1.48 -16.58 -8.15
C ASP A 170 -1.77 -18.07 -8.51
N ASP A 171 -1.68 -18.96 -7.52
CA ASP A 171 -2.01 -20.39 -7.61
C ASP A 171 -3.29 -20.68 -6.82
N ILE A 172 -4.42 -20.69 -7.50
CA ILE A 172 -5.75 -20.88 -6.88
C ILE A 172 -5.94 -22.31 -6.35
N GLU A 173 -5.32 -23.31 -6.99
CA GLU A 173 -5.41 -24.70 -6.57
C GLU A 173 -4.60 -24.96 -5.28
N ALA A 174 -3.43 -24.30 -5.17
CA ALA A 174 -2.66 -24.34 -3.93
C ALA A 174 -3.40 -23.66 -2.78
N LEU A 175 -4.10 -22.55 -3.04
CA LEU A 175 -4.97 -21.91 -2.06
C LEU A 175 -6.14 -22.83 -1.66
N ALA A 176 -6.84 -23.44 -2.63
CA ALA A 176 -7.94 -24.35 -2.37
C ALA A 176 -7.50 -25.56 -1.54
N THR A 177 -6.33 -26.12 -1.84
CA THR A 177 -5.73 -27.23 -1.07
C THR A 177 -5.44 -26.81 0.38
N ALA A 178 -4.82 -25.65 0.58
CA ALA A 178 -4.54 -25.13 1.91
C ALA A 178 -5.83 -24.87 2.70
N MET A 179 -6.85 -24.27 2.05
CA MET A 179 -8.15 -24.02 2.68
C MET A 179 -8.89 -25.30 3.04
N SER A 180 -8.84 -26.32 2.18
CA SER A 180 -9.42 -27.62 2.49
C SER A 180 -8.70 -28.33 3.66
N HIS A 181 -7.38 -28.18 3.78
CA HIS A 181 -6.58 -28.76 4.85
C HIS A 181 -6.87 -28.11 6.21
N HIS A 182 -7.02 -26.79 6.25
CA HIS A 182 -7.26 -26.03 7.48
C HIS A 182 -8.74 -25.95 7.86
N GLY A 183 -9.65 -26.07 6.88
CA GLY A 183 -11.10 -26.14 7.11
C GLY A 183 -11.63 -25.00 7.98
N ASP A 184 -12.33 -25.38 9.06
CA ASP A 184 -13.01 -24.42 9.96
C ASP A 184 -12.06 -23.64 10.88
N THR A 185 -10.74 -23.83 10.78
CA THR A 185 -9.79 -23.03 11.56
C THR A 185 -9.36 -21.73 10.88
N ILE A 186 -9.78 -21.53 9.62
CA ILE A 186 -9.38 -20.34 8.84
C ILE A 186 -10.19 -19.12 9.30
N ALA A 187 -9.47 -18.08 9.74
CA ALA A 187 -10.06 -16.78 10.03
C ALA A 187 -10.16 -15.91 8.76
N ALA A 188 -9.07 -15.80 8.00
CA ALA A 188 -9.06 -14.93 6.83
C ALA A 188 -8.00 -15.34 5.80
N VAL A 189 -8.21 -14.90 4.56
CA VAL A 189 -7.21 -14.85 3.50
C VAL A 189 -6.81 -13.40 3.29
N LEU A 190 -5.51 -13.08 3.37
CA LEU A 190 -4.94 -11.75 3.20
C LEU A 190 -4.21 -11.66 1.85
N VAL A 191 -4.61 -10.72 1.01
CA VAL A 191 -4.01 -10.53 -0.33
C VAL A 191 -3.82 -9.05 -0.66
N GLU A 192 -2.69 -8.71 -1.29
CA GLU A 192 -2.59 -7.48 -2.09
C GLU A 192 -3.30 -7.75 -3.42
N PRO A 193 -4.28 -6.95 -3.89
CA PRO A 193 -4.87 -7.15 -5.22
C PRO A 193 -3.83 -7.10 -6.34
N VAL A 194 -2.88 -6.15 -6.24
CA VAL A 194 -1.63 -6.11 -7.02
C VAL A 194 -0.48 -6.18 -6.02
N GLN A 195 0.35 -7.19 -6.10
CA GLN A 195 1.52 -7.30 -5.22
C GLN A 195 2.54 -6.22 -5.59
N GLY A 196 2.65 -5.17 -4.76
CA GLY A 196 3.46 -4.00 -5.06
C GLY A 196 4.93 -4.21 -4.75
N ALA A 197 5.29 -4.22 -3.47
CA ALA A 197 6.69 -4.29 -3.00
C ALA A 197 7.37 -5.64 -3.31
N GLY A 198 6.62 -6.67 -3.64
CA GLY A 198 7.13 -7.95 -4.12
C GLY A 198 7.62 -7.94 -5.56
N GLY A 199 7.39 -6.84 -6.33
CA GLY A 199 7.87 -6.71 -7.70
C GLY A 199 6.81 -6.30 -8.73
N VAL A 200 5.71 -5.73 -8.30
CA VAL A 200 4.55 -5.30 -9.13
C VAL A 200 3.98 -6.45 -9.94
N PHE A 201 3.25 -7.33 -9.27
CA PHE A 201 2.57 -8.46 -9.92
C PHE A 201 1.05 -8.23 -9.88
N PRO A 202 0.42 -7.83 -11.00
CA PRO A 202 -1.03 -7.92 -11.16
C PRO A 202 -1.53 -9.36 -10.99
N PRO A 203 -2.75 -9.58 -10.52
CA PRO A 203 -3.31 -10.92 -10.38
C PRO A 203 -3.54 -11.55 -11.77
N THR A 204 -3.39 -12.86 -11.85
CA THR A 204 -3.84 -13.61 -13.04
C THR A 204 -5.37 -13.53 -13.17
N GLU A 205 -5.87 -13.66 -14.39
CA GLU A 205 -7.31 -13.60 -14.66
C GLU A 205 -8.08 -14.63 -13.82
N GLY A 206 -9.16 -14.19 -13.17
CA GLY A 206 -10.03 -15.04 -12.34
C GLY A 206 -9.45 -15.41 -10.97
N TYR A 207 -8.22 -15.02 -10.64
CA TYR A 207 -7.60 -15.39 -9.36
C TYR A 207 -8.32 -14.76 -8.15
N LEU A 208 -8.57 -13.45 -8.18
CA LEU A 208 -9.20 -12.76 -7.05
C LEU A 208 -10.66 -13.20 -6.85
N GLU A 209 -11.39 -13.45 -7.92
CA GLU A 209 -12.73 -14.04 -7.88
C GLU A 209 -12.69 -15.46 -7.31
N GLY A 210 -11.65 -16.23 -7.64
CA GLY A 210 -11.38 -17.54 -7.05
C GLY A 210 -11.16 -17.47 -5.55
N VAL A 211 -10.32 -16.52 -5.11
CA VAL A 211 -10.08 -16.26 -3.67
C VAL A 211 -11.38 -15.94 -2.95
N ARG A 212 -12.23 -15.04 -3.52
CA ARG A 212 -13.52 -14.69 -2.92
C ARG A 212 -14.41 -15.91 -2.77
N ARG A 213 -14.57 -16.71 -3.84
CA ARG A 213 -15.39 -17.94 -3.79
C ARG A 213 -14.91 -18.91 -2.73
N LEU A 214 -13.60 -19.12 -2.62
CA LEU A 214 -13.03 -20.01 -1.60
C LEU A 214 -13.26 -19.46 -0.19
N CYS A 215 -13.10 -18.16 0.03
CA CYS A 215 -13.43 -17.55 1.32
C CYS A 215 -14.90 -17.77 1.69
N ASP A 216 -15.83 -17.57 0.73
CA ASP A 216 -17.26 -17.79 0.94
C ASP A 216 -17.58 -19.24 1.28
N GLN A 217 -16.97 -20.20 0.57
CA GLN A 217 -17.15 -21.64 0.79
C GLN A 217 -16.69 -22.11 2.17
N HIS A 218 -15.62 -21.52 2.69
CA HIS A 218 -15.03 -21.88 3.98
C HIS A 218 -15.46 -20.98 5.13
N GLY A 219 -16.29 -19.96 4.89
CA GLY A 219 -16.69 -18.99 5.89
C GLY A 219 -15.53 -18.16 6.45
N ALA A 220 -14.48 -17.96 5.65
CA ALA A 220 -13.33 -17.15 5.99
C ALA A 220 -13.52 -15.71 5.49
N PHE A 221 -12.93 -14.72 6.18
CA PHE A 221 -12.95 -13.35 5.68
C PHE A 221 -11.88 -13.13 4.59
N LEU A 222 -12.17 -12.26 3.62
CA LEU A 222 -11.22 -11.77 2.65
C LEU A 222 -10.71 -10.39 3.08
N ILE A 223 -9.41 -10.27 3.30
CA ILE A 223 -8.74 -9.01 3.61
C ILE A 223 -7.97 -8.55 2.37
N TYR A 224 -8.31 -7.38 1.83
CA TYR A 224 -7.50 -6.73 0.80
C TYR A 224 -6.51 -5.76 1.44
N ASP A 225 -5.22 -5.96 1.17
CA ASP A 225 -4.19 -4.98 1.48
C ASP A 225 -4.10 -4.00 0.30
N GLU A 226 -4.76 -2.86 0.45
CA GLU A 226 -4.78 -1.78 -0.55
C GLU A 226 -3.92 -0.58 -0.12
N VAL A 227 -2.92 -0.83 0.70
CA VAL A 227 -1.98 0.20 1.16
C VAL A 227 -1.21 0.84 -0.01
N ILE A 228 -0.95 0.11 -1.10
CA ILE A 228 -0.34 0.65 -2.33
C ILE A 228 -1.40 0.95 -3.39
N SER A 229 -2.35 0.05 -3.62
CA SER A 229 -3.30 0.09 -4.73
C SER A 229 -4.43 1.10 -4.57
N GLY A 230 -4.73 1.53 -3.34
CA GLY A 230 -5.80 2.47 -3.05
C GLY A 230 -5.52 3.92 -3.50
N PHE A 231 -6.55 4.74 -3.37
CA PHE A 231 -6.54 6.20 -3.62
C PHE A 231 -6.08 6.57 -5.03
N GLY A 232 -6.64 5.90 -6.04
CA GLY A 232 -6.48 6.27 -7.44
C GLY A 232 -5.33 5.56 -8.17
N ARG A 233 -4.46 4.81 -7.48
CA ARG A 233 -3.24 4.25 -8.07
C ARG A 233 -3.51 3.37 -9.30
N LEU A 234 -4.59 2.60 -9.31
CA LEU A 234 -4.97 1.72 -10.42
C LEU A 234 -6.06 2.31 -11.33
N GLY A 235 -6.29 3.64 -11.28
CA GLY A 235 -7.37 4.28 -12.05
C GLY A 235 -8.77 4.08 -11.46
N HIS A 236 -8.84 3.62 -10.24
CA HIS A 236 -10.05 3.49 -9.42
C HIS A 236 -9.72 3.90 -7.98
N TRP A 237 -10.70 4.31 -7.19
CA TRP A 237 -10.46 4.64 -5.78
C TRP A 237 -9.75 3.52 -5.03
N PHE A 238 -10.18 2.27 -5.27
CA PHE A 238 -9.60 1.06 -4.70
C PHE A 238 -9.52 -0.05 -5.75
N ALA A 239 -8.57 -0.96 -5.60
CA ALA A 239 -8.40 -2.11 -6.48
C ALA A 239 -9.64 -3.05 -6.44
N ALA A 240 -10.34 -3.10 -5.32
CA ALA A 240 -11.62 -3.82 -5.23
C ALA A 240 -12.64 -3.35 -6.28
N HIS A 241 -12.68 -2.04 -6.62
CA HIS A 241 -13.49 -1.52 -7.71
C HIS A 241 -12.93 -1.95 -9.10
N ARG A 242 -11.60 -1.93 -9.24
CA ARG A 242 -10.90 -2.30 -10.48
C ARG A 242 -11.18 -3.75 -10.89
N PHE A 243 -11.17 -4.67 -9.92
CA PHE A 243 -11.30 -6.10 -10.15
C PHE A 243 -12.73 -6.63 -9.88
N GLY A 244 -13.64 -5.79 -9.40
CA GLY A 244 -15.03 -6.18 -9.16
C GLY A 244 -15.22 -7.21 -8.04
N VAL A 245 -14.23 -7.37 -7.15
CA VAL A 245 -14.26 -8.33 -6.04
C VAL A 245 -14.43 -7.58 -4.72
N ARG A 246 -15.42 -7.96 -3.94
CA ARG A 246 -15.76 -7.33 -2.66
C ARG A 246 -15.06 -8.05 -1.51
N PRO A 247 -14.11 -7.41 -0.80
CA PRO A 247 -13.51 -7.95 0.42
C PRO A 247 -14.41 -7.72 1.64
N ASP A 248 -14.06 -8.34 2.77
CA ASP A 248 -14.68 -8.14 4.08
C ASP A 248 -13.96 -7.05 4.89
N LEU A 249 -12.65 -6.90 4.66
CA LEU A 249 -11.79 -5.88 5.25
C LEU A 249 -10.87 -5.31 4.18
N VAL A 250 -10.58 -4.01 4.25
CA VAL A 250 -9.58 -3.36 3.38
C VAL A 250 -8.64 -2.53 4.23
N THR A 251 -7.34 -2.81 4.14
CA THR A 251 -6.33 -1.94 4.78
C THR A 251 -5.92 -0.83 3.84
N PHE A 252 -5.71 0.36 4.38
CA PHE A 252 -5.23 1.51 3.63
C PHE A 252 -4.22 2.33 4.44
N ALA A 253 -3.33 3.03 3.74
CA ALA A 253 -2.39 4.00 4.29
C ALA A 253 -1.82 4.86 3.14
N LYS A 254 -0.56 5.28 3.24
CA LYS A 254 0.22 5.92 2.16
C LYS A 254 -0.52 7.07 1.47
N ALA A 255 -1.14 6.79 0.31
CA ALA A 255 -1.78 7.80 -0.51
C ALA A 255 -3.02 8.44 0.12
N VAL A 256 -3.53 7.93 1.24
CA VAL A 256 -4.64 8.58 1.98
C VAL A 256 -4.31 10.02 2.40
N THR A 257 -3.03 10.31 2.68
CA THR A 257 -2.53 11.66 2.98
C THR A 257 -1.45 12.12 2.01
N SER A 258 -1.12 11.32 1.00
CA SER A 258 0.06 11.50 0.14
C SER A 258 1.36 11.69 0.94
N GLY A 259 1.42 11.17 2.17
CA GLY A 259 2.59 11.22 3.04
C GLY A 259 2.81 12.55 3.76
N TYR A 260 1.89 13.52 3.67
CA TYR A 260 2.00 14.78 4.40
C TYR A 260 1.94 14.59 5.91
N VAL A 261 1.14 13.63 6.36
CA VAL A 261 1.08 13.18 7.77
C VAL A 261 0.86 11.66 7.78
N PRO A 262 1.50 10.91 8.68
CA PRO A 262 1.22 9.48 8.84
C PRO A 262 -0.25 9.22 9.19
N LEU A 263 -0.91 8.37 8.39
CA LEU A 263 -2.26 7.87 8.63
C LEU A 263 -2.42 6.52 7.93
N GLY A 264 -3.17 5.64 8.56
CA GLY A 264 -3.64 4.39 8.00
C GLY A 264 -4.99 4.01 8.59
N GLY A 265 -5.56 2.93 8.12
CA GLY A 265 -6.82 2.44 8.67
C GLY A 265 -7.29 1.16 8.00
N VAL A 266 -8.42 0.70 8.50
CA VAL A 266 -9.11 -0.48 8.02
C VAL A 266 -10.57 -0.11 7.75
N PHE A 267 -11.05 -0.36 6.54
CA PHE A 267 -12.48 -0.45 6.31
C PHE A 267 -12.98 -1.80 6.83
N VAL A 268 -13.92 -1.76 7.75
CA VAL A 268 -14.56 -2.91 8.36
C VAL A 268 -15.92 -3.10 7.71
N GLY A 269 -16.02 -4.10 6.84
CA GLY A 269 -17.23 -4.37 6.08
C GLY A 269 -18.36 -4.98 6.93
N PRO A 270 -19.59 -5.04 6.39
CA PRO A 270 -20.77 -5.49 7.11
C PRO A 270 -20.66 -6.88 7.72
N SER A 271 -19.98 -7.83 7.06
CA SER A 271 -19.80 -9.20 7.54
C SER A 271 -19.02 -9.25 8.87
N VAL A 272 -17.93 -8.51 8.96
CA VAL A 272 -17.10 -8.40 10.18
C VAL A 272 -17.80 -7.53 11.22
N ARG A 273 -18.34 -6.38 10.80
CA ARG A 273 -19.04 -5.43 11.68
C ARG A 273 -20.22 -6.08 12.39
N SER A 274 -21.05 -6.84 11.68
CA SER A 274 -22.23 -7.49 12.26
C SER A 274 -21.88 -8.44 13.39
N ALA A 275 -20.77 -9.16 13.30
CA ALA A 275 -20.31 -10.03 14.37
C ALA A 275 -19.83 -9.22 15.60
N LEU A 276 -19.13 -8.11 15.38
CA LEU A 276 -18.65 -7.23 16.47
C LEU A 276 -19.78 -6.44 17.14
N GLU A 277 -20.88 -6.17 16.45
CA GLU A 277 -22.03 -5.39 16.93
C GLU A 277 -23.20 -6.26 17.43
N ALA A 278 -23.08 -7.60 17.35
CA ALA A 278 -24.15 -8.51 17.73
C ALA A 278 -24.50 -8.46 19.21
N ASP A 279 -23.52 -8.26 20.08
CA ASP A 279 -23.71 -8.06 21.52
C ASP A 279 -23.54 -6.57 21.86
N PRO A 280 -24.62 -5.86 22.23
CA PRO A 280 -24.55 -4.44 22.62
C PRO A 280 -23.69 -4.17 23.85
N SER A 281 -23.37 -5.17 24.64
CA SER A 281 -22.49 -5.07 25.82
C SER A 281 -21.01 -5.28 25.48
N PHE A 282 -20.70 -5.69 24.23
CA PHE A 282 -19.34 -5.94 23.82
C PHE A 282 -18.53 -4.63 23.78
N PHE A 283 -17.35 -4.65 24.41
CA PHE A 283 -16.44 -3.53 24.44
C PHE A 283 -15.19 -3.85 23.62
N LEU A 284 -14.96 -3.09 22.54
CA LEU A 284 -13.81 -3.26 21.66
C LEU A 284 -12.51 -2.78 22.33
N ARG A 285 -11.72 -3.74 22.86
CA ARG A 285 -10.47 -3.46 23.61
C ARG A 285 -9.25 -3.37 22.70
N THR A 286 -9.33 -2.56 21.66
CA THR A 286 -8.19 -2.25 20.77
C THR A 286 -8.31 -0.84 20.23
N GLY A 287 -7.18 -0.14 20.12
CA GLY A 287 -7.07 1.23 19.62
C GLY A 287 -5.65 1.73 19.77
N PHE A 288 -5.28 2.71 18.98
CA PHE A 288 -3.99 3.37 19.06
C PHE A 288 -4.17 4.75 19.69
N THR A 289 -3.15 5.23 20.41
CA THR A 289 -3.15 6.58 21.02
C THR A 289 -3.50 7.67 20.00
N TYR A 290 -3.09 7.49 18.75
CA TYR A 290 -3.31 8.44 17.67
C TYR A 290 -4.42 8.04 16.69
N SER A 291 -5.30 7.09 17.04
CA SER A 291 -6.50 6.79 16.24
C SER A 291 -7.35 8.06 16.09
N GLY A 292 -7.66 8.43 14.83
CA GLY A 292 -8.48 9.61 14.55
C GLY A 292 -7.80 10.95 14.87
N HIS A 293 -6.46 11.03 14.79
CA HIS A 293 -5.70 12.25 15.06
C HIS A 293 -6.15 13.41 14.16
N PRO A 294 -6.61 14.55 14.69
CA PRO A 294 -7.23 15.63 13.92
C PRO A 294 -6.37 16.14 12.76
N LEU A 295 -5.06 16.36 12.97
CA LEU A 295 -4.16 16.80 11.90
C LEU A 295 -4.06 15.76 10.78
N ALA A 296 -3.96 14.47 11.12
CA ALA A 296 -3.86 13.42 10.12
C ALA A 296 -5.17 13.28 9.31
N CYS A 297 -6.31 13.38 9.99
CA CYS A 297 -7.63 13.37 9.35
C CYS A 297 -7.82 14.59 8.45
N ARG A 298 -7.41 15.77 8.87
CA ARG A 298 -7.50 17.00 8.05
C ARG A 298 -6.60 16.93 6.81
N ALA A 299 -5.39 16.36 6.93
CA ALA A 299 -4.53 16.12 5.76
C ALA A 299 -5.19 15.17 4.76
N ALA A 300 -5.84 14.10 5.23
CA ALA A 300 -6.53 13.15 4.38
C ALA A 300 -7.72 13.77 3.65
N LEU A 301 -8.55 14.57 4.33
CA LEU A 301 -9.66 15.31 3.70
C LEU A 301 -9.14 16.22 2.58
N ALA A 302 -8.14 17.06 2.86
CA ALA A 302 -7.56 17.96 1.85
C ALA A 302 -6.94 17.16 0.69
N ASN A 303 -6.33 16.02 0.96
CA ASN A 303 -5.75 15.15 -0.07
C ASN A 303 -6.83 14.50 -0.96
N ILE A 304 -7.92 14.01 -0.38
CA ILE A 304 -9.06 13.44 -1.15
C ILE A 304 -9.68 14.52 -2.04
N ASP A 305 -9.87 15.73 -1.53
CA ASP A 305 -10.40 16.87 -2.31
C ASP A 305 -9.51 17.20 -3.52
N ILE A 306 -8.17 17.12 -3.38
CA ILE A 306 -7.24 17.33 -4.49
C ILE A 306 -7.37 16.20 -5.52
N ILE A 307 -7.41 14.95 -5.08
CA ILE A 307 -7.53 13.78 -5.98
C ILE A 307 -8.79 13.91 -6.83
N GLU A 308 -9.92 14.28 -6.23
CA GLU A 308 -11.19 14.45 -6.94
C GLU A 308 -11.18 15.66 -7.88
N ARG A 309 -10.85 16.82 -7.35
CA ARG A 309 -10.88 18.09 -8.08
C ARG A 309 -9.95 18.07 -9.31
N GLU A 310 -8.79 17.44 -9.19
CA GLU A 310 -7.81 17.35 -10.28
C GLU A 310 -8.00 16.10 -11.16
N GLY A 311 -9.01 15.27 -10.90
CA GLY A 311 -9.30 14.06 -11.67
C GLY A 311 -8.14 13.04 -11.68
N LEU A 312 -7.42 12.92 -10.54
CA LEU A 312 -6.19 12.12 -10.49
C LEU A 312 -6.44 10.62 -10.60
N VAL A 313 -7.64 10.16 -10.26
CA VAL A 313 -8.05 8.76 -10.51
C VAL A 313 -8.01 8.45 -12.00
N GLU A 314 -8.62 9.30 -12.82
CA GLU A 314 -8.60 9.18 -14.29
C GLU A 314 -7.20 9.39 -14.87
N ARG A 315 -6.43 10.34 -14.29
CA ARG A 315 -5.05 10.59 -14.70
C ARG A 315 -4.17 9.35 -14.57
N ALA A 316 -4.41 8.46 -13.59
CA ALA A 316 -3.66 7.22 -13.41
C ALA A 316 -3.77 6.29 -14.63
N HIS A 317 -4.93 6.23 -15.31
CA HIS A 317 -5.07 5.47 -16.56
C HIS A 317 -4.20 6.04 -17.68
N HIS A 318 -4.12 7.38 -17.80
CA HIS A 318 -3.26 8.00 -18.80
C HIS A 318 -1.77 7.71 -18.51
N ILE A 319 -1.33 7.87 -17.27
CA ILE A 319 0.03 7.54 -16.84
C ILE A 319 0.35 6.09 -17.17
N GLY A 320 -0.58 5.18 -16.83
CA GLY A 320 -0.44 3.76 -17.09
C GLY A 320 -0.25 3.43 -18.56
N ARG A 321 -1.08 3.98 -19.43
CA ARG A 321 -0.94 3.77 -20.90
C ARG A 321 0.41 4.27 -21.41
N ARG A 322 0.88 5.44 -20.94
CA ARG A 322 2.15 6.01 -21.41
C ARG A 322 3.36 5.22 -20.91
N LEU A 323 3.41 4.89 -19.63
CA LEU A 323 4.46 4.02 -19.06
C LEU A 323 4.46 2.63 -19.72
N SER A 324 3.29 2.02 -19.82
CA SER A 324 3.14 0.71 -20.49
C SER A 324 3.71 0.72 -21.90
N ALA A 325 3.34 1.71 -22.72
CA ALA A 325 3.83 1.82 -24.09
C ALA A 325 5.36 1.95 -24.14
N GLY A 326 5.93 2.85 -23.32
CA GLY A 326 7.37 3.06 -23.27
C GLY A 326 8.13 1.84 -22.75
N LEU A 327 7.63 1.19 -21.70
CA LEU A 327 8.29 0.02 -21.12
C LEU A 327 8.20 -1.22 -22.03
N HIS A 328 7.07 -1.43 -22.72
CA HIS A 328 6.92 -2.53 -23.68
C HIS A 328 7.79 -2.36 -24.93
N SER A 329 8.14 -1.11 -25.32
CA SER A 329 9.11 -0.93 -26.41
C SER A 329 10.49 -1.47 -26.03
N LEU A 330 10.89 -1.37 -24.74
CA LEU A 330 12.15 -1.96 -24.28
C LEU A 330 12.12 -3.50 -24.34
N ALA A 331 10.97 -4.12 -24.08
CA ALA A 331 10.82 -5.57 -24.24
C ALA A 331 10.84 -5.98 -25.72
N ALA A 332 10.23 -5.18 -26.60
CA ALA A 332 10.26 -5.42 -28.06
C ALA A 332 11.67 -5.28 -28.63
N ASP A 333 12.50 -4.37 -28.09
CA ASP A 333 13.90 -4.19 -28.43
C ASP A 333 14.84 -5.18 -27.72
N ASP A 334 14.26 -6.17 -27.01
CA ASP A 334 15.00 -7.17 -26.24
C ASP A 334 15.95 -6.57 -25.18
N LEU A 335 15.60 -5.44 -24.58
CA LEU A 335 16.40 -4.80 -23.53
C LEU A 335 16.06 -5.28 -22.11
N VAL A 336 14.83 -5.72 -21.88
CA VAL A 336 14.34 -6.25 -20.59
C VAL A 336 13.69 -7.62 -20.76
N ALA A 337 13.63 -8.41 -19.70
CA ALA A 337 13.05 -9.76 -19.74
C ALA A 337 11.52 -9.74 -19.70
N GLU A 338 10.92 -8.83 -18.90
CA GLU A 338 9.48 -8.77 -18.69
C GLU A 338 9.05 -7.35 -18.33
N VAL A 339 7.85 -6.98 -18.75
CA VAL A 339 7.15 -5.75 -18.32
C VAL A 339 5.82 -6.13 -17.69
N ARG A 340 5.53 -5.61 -16.51
CA ARG A 340 4.28 -5.89 -15.79
C ARG A 340 3.80 -4.68 -15.02
N GLY A 341 2.49 -4.55 -14.85
CA GLY A 341 1.89 -3.43 -14.11
C GLY A 341 0.41 -3.27 -14.38
N ASP A 342 -0.22 -2.35 -13.66
CA ASP A 342 -1.59 -1.91 -13.85
C ASP A 342 -1.73 -0.45 -13.37
N GLY A 343 -2.64 0.31 -13.98
CA GLY A 343 -2.81 1.72 -13.66
C GLY A 343 -1.49 2.48 -13.72
N ALA A 344 -1.19 3.27 -12.68
CA ALA A 344 0.03 4.08 -12.60
C ALA A 344 1.15 3.40 -11.77
N VAL A 345 1.22 2.06 -11.78
CA VAL A 345 2.30 1.29 -11.14
C VAL A 345 2.81 0.21 -12.07
N TRP A 346 4.11 0.25 -12.36
CA TRP A 346 4.75 -0.62 -13.36
C TRP A 346 6.11 -1.13 -12.88
N ALA A 347 6.57 -2.21 -13.48
CA ALA A 347 7.89 -2.77 -13.26
C ALA A 347 8.46 -3.37 -14.54
N VAL A 348 9.79 -3.43 -14.59
CA VAL A 348 10.53 -4.23 -15.55
C VAL A 348 11.40 -5.25 -14.82
N ALA A 349 11.38 -6.50 -15.26
CA ALA A 349 12.38 -7.46 -14.87
C ALA A 349 13.58 -7.33 -15.81
N GLN A 350 14.76 -7.20 -15.25
CA GLN A 350 16.01 -7.15 -15.99
C GLN A 350 16.37 -8.53 -16.53
N LYS A 351 17.17 -8.56 -17.59
CA LYS A 351 17.72 -9.83 -18.13
C LYS A 351 18.64 -10.50 -17.12
N PRO A 352 18.82 -11.83 -17.21
CA PRO A 352 19.77 -12.55 -16.38
C PRO A 352 21.16 -11.92 -16.43
N GLY A 353 21.75 -11.67 -15.26
CA GLY A 353 23.07 -11.07 -15.12
C GLY A 353 23.08 -9.54 -15.05
N VAL A 354 21.95 -8.86 -15.24
CA VAL A 354 21.82 -7.41 -15.05
C VAL A 354 21.41 -7.11 -13.60
N ASP A 355 22.21 -6.31 -12.90
CA ASP A 355 21.94 -5.90 -11.51
C ASP A 355 20.94 -4.74 -11.49
N PRO A 356 19.71 -4.91 -10.96
CA PRO A 356 18.71 -3.85 -10.88
C PRO A 356 19.14 -2.71 -9.95
N MET A 357 20.04 -2.95 -9.01
CA MET A 357 20.61 -1.90 -8.15
C MET A 357 21.54 -0.99 -8.96
N ALA A 358 22.36 -1.54 -9.87
CA ALA A 358 23.19 -0.75 -10.76
C ALA A 358 22.34 0.10 -11.72
N ILE A 359 21.24 -0.47 -12.26
CA ILE A 359 20.28 0.30 -13.09
C ILE A 359 19.68 1.44 -12.29
N ARG A 360 19.20 1.20 -11.06
CA ARG A 360 18.68 2.24 -10.16
C ARG A 360 19.69 3.36 -9.94
N ASP A 361 20.95 3.02 -9.66
CA ASP A 361 21.99 4.00 -9.36
C ASP A 361 22.32 4.87 -10.57
N ARG A 362 22.40 4.29 -11.78
CA ARG A 362 22.57 5.05 -13.03
C ARG A 362 21.38 5.98 -13.29
N MET A 363 20.14 5.50 -13.12
CA MET A 363 18.96 6.36 -13.27
C MET A 363 18.99 7.52 -12.27
N LEU A 364 19.40 7.26 -11.03
CA LEU A 364 19.55 8.28 -10.00
C LEU A 364 20.59 9.34 -10.39
N ASP A 365 21.70 8.93 -11.00
CA ASP A 365 22.74 9.86 -11.49
C ASP A 365 22.24 10.67 -12.70
N MET A 366 21.28 10.17 -13.46
CA MET A 366 20.56 10.89 -14.53
C MET A 366 19.37 11.72 -14.04
N GLY A 367 19.18 11.83 -12.72
CA GLY A 367 18.11 12.64 -12.13
C GLY A 367 16.72 11.94 -12.10
N VAL A 368 16.67 10.61 -12.09
CA VAL A 368 15.42 9.85 -11.97
C VAL A 368 15.48 8.87 -10.81
N ILE A 369 14.55 9.02 -9.86
CA ILE A 369 14.42 8.11 -8.71
C ILE A 369 13.55 6.93 -9.12
N THR A 370 14.11 5.72 -9.05
CA THR A 370 13.42 4.44 -9.19
C THR A 370 13.80 3.52 -8.02
N ARG A 371 13.22 2.35 -7.94
CA ARG A 371 13.51 1.38 -6.89
C ARG A 371 13.79 0.00 -7.47
N ALA A 372 14.90 -0.59 -7.04
CA ALA A 372 15.16 -2.00 -7.25
C ALA A 372 14.44 -2.83 -6.18
N VAL A 373 13.77 -3.89 -6.58
CA VAL A 373 13.10 -4.86 -5.70
C VAL A 373 13.43 -6.29 -6.15
N GLY A 374 13.54 -7.21 -5.18
CA GLY A 374 13.94 -8.58 -5.49
C GLY A 374 15.34 -8.65 -6.13
N ALA A 375 15.54 -9.66 -6.95
CA ALA A 375 16.82 -9.94 -7.58
C ALA A 375 17.01 -9.27 -8.95
N ASP A 376 15.94 -8.84 -9.60
CA ASP A 376 15.95 -8.50 -11.02
C ASP A 376 15.07 -7.31 -11.42
N THR A 377 14.31 -6.70 -10.49
CA THR A 377 13.21 -5.82 -10.87
C THR A 377 13.47 -4.34 -10.54
N ASN A 378 13.22 -3.45 -11.49
CA ASN A 378 13.09 -2.01 -11.26
C ASN A 378 11.61 -1.59 -11.36
N THR A 379 11.16 -0.75 -10.41
CA THR A 379 9.73 -0.39 -10.26
C THR A 379 9.50 1.10 -10.43
N PHE A 380 8.31 1.44 -10.96
CA PHE A 380 7.85 2.81 -11.25
C PHE A 380 6.46 3.01 -10.67
N CYS A 381 6.31 4.03 -9.86
CA CYS A 381 5.06 4.42 -9.21
C CYS A 381 5.05 5.94 -9.01
N PRO A 382 5.02 6.74 -10.08
CA PRO A 382 5.17 8.18 -9.97
C PRO A 382 3.97 8.84 -9.27
N PRO A 383 4.12 10.09 -8.76
CA PRO A 383 2.98 10.91 -8.38
C PRO A 383 1.98 11.02 -9.54
N LEU A 384 0.68 11.04 -9.23
CA LEU A 384 -0.37 11.10 -10.27
C LEU A 384 -0.42 12.46 -11.00
N VAL A 385 0.36 13.42 -10.53
CA VAL A 385 0.54 14.75 -11.14
C VAL A 385 1.75 14.84 -12.06
N ILE A 386 2.48 13.74 -12.26
CA ILE A 386 3.63 13.69 -13.17
C ILE A 386 3.23 14.10 -14.58
N THR A 387 4.05 14.91 -15.24
CA THR A 387 3.81 15.35 -16.62
C THR A 387 4.21 14.30 -17.64
N ASP A 388 3.70 14.42 -18.85
CA ASP A 388 4.03 13.50 -19.94
C ASP A 388 5.51 13.58 -20.31
N ALA A 389 6.10 14.78 -20.30
CA ALA A 389 7.53 14.98 -20.56
C ALA A 389 8.41 14.32 -19.47
N GLU A 390 7.98 14.34 -18.22
CA GLU A 390 8.69 13.64 -17.15
C GLU A 390 8.58 12.12 -17.27
N LEU A 391 7.41 11.60 -17.70
CA LEU A 391 7.24 10.17 -17.97
C LEU A 391 8.16 9.71 -19.13
N ASP A 392 8.28 10.49 -20.19
CA ASP A 392 9.21 10.18 -21.28
C ASP A 392 10.66 10.16 -20.78
N ARG A 393 11.05 11.14 -19.96
CA ARG A 393 12.37 11.19 -19.33
C ARG A 393 12.64 9.98 -18.45
N VAL A 394 11.62 9.43 -17.75
CA VAL A 394 11.77 8.19 -16.94
C VAL A 394 12.09 7.01 -17.85
N VAL A 395 11.39 6.86 -18.98
CA VAL A 395 11.64 5.77 -19.95
C VAL A 395 13.00 5.93 -20.61
N ASP A 396 13.36 7.15 -21.05
CA ASP A 396 14.66 7.44 -21.66
C ASP A 396 15.81 7.14 -20.71
N ALA A 397 15.70 7.55 -19.44
CA ALA A 397 16.71 7.28 -18.42
C ALA A 397 16.88 5.78 -18.15
N LEU A 398 15.77 5.01 -18.15
CA LEU A 398 15.84 3.55 -18.03
C LEU A 398 16.54 2.93 -19.24
N THR A 399 16.15 3.35 -20.44
CA THR A 399 16.77 2.87 -21.70
C THR A 399 18.27 3.11 -21.68
N GLN A 400 18.69 4.33 -21.35
CA GLN A 400 20.12 4.67 -21.27
C GLN A 400 20.83 3.88 -20.16
N ALA A 401 20.22 3.71 -18.97
CA ALA A 401 20.80 2.96 -17.87
C ALA A 401 21.05 1.49 -18.23
N ILE A 402 20.19 0.89 -19.05
CA ILE A 402 20.33 -0.50 -19.52
C ILE A 402 21.39 -0.59 -20.61
N THR A 403 21.38 0.30 -21.60
CA THR A 403 22.28 0.21 -22.78
C THR A 403 23.72 0.59 -22.46
N THR A 404 23.97 1.29 -21.35
CA THR A 404 25.32 1.62 -20.86
C THR A 404 25.82 0.66 -19.77
N ALA A 405 25.14 -0.46 -19.59
CA ALA A 405 25.42 -1.47 -18.55
C ALA A 405 26.60 -2.40 -18.89
#